data_d22f6b2d6ab76c5525261adb93fffbfd
#
_entry.id   d22f6b2d6ab76c5525261adb93fffbfd
#
_cell.length_a   1.000
_cell.length_b   1.000
_cell.length_c   1.000
_cell.angle_alpha   90.00
_cell.angle_beta   90.00
_cell.angle_gamma   90.00
#
_symmetry.space_group_name_H-M   'P 1'
#
loop_
_entity.id
_entity.type
_entity.pdbx_description
1 polymer ?
#
loop_
_entity_poly.entity_id
_entity_poly.type
_entity_poly.pdbx_seq_one_letter_code
_entity_poly.pdbx_strand_id
1 'polypeptide(L)'
;MTRRILTVALVATTVGACRPLPPGVRAPTEIWAIWSPDSRGVSMPDGFAATAETWITIDTISFRPTIISRVADDGTSLGQQSAAGLVPARRASVITSFQGTRYHADVIRALSENADAVGVTAGAFASLLSSSRAQAVILDFQEMAAEDLEMLMDVSRAIADSSRAHSAAAIIMMIPAADSAAYPARTLGRVADLLLVKLFPEHGVTTPAGPIVSAAWFTRRLGQRASEAGVNRVVAGIPADGIIWDRRGARRISYLDAVRLAREASTPIIRDPASGNLHAVSSRDGWDIWLVDRELVEKLIDEGRRIGVTRFALFGLEGADPQLFEFVRRARSPKL
;
A
#
# COMPACT_ATOMS: atom_id res chain seq x y z
N MET A 1 52.45 -34.44 -31.24
CA MET A 1 51.03 -34.15 -31.66
C MET A 1 50.10 -34.56 -30.54
N THR A 2 49.73 -33.65 -29.68
CA THR A 2 48.90 -33.93 -28.49
C THR A 2 47.52 -33.27 -28.67
N ARG A 3 46.49 -34.04 -28.90
CA ARG A 3 45.10 -33.58 -29.01
C ARG A 3 44.55 -33.24 -27.63
N ARG A 4 44.23 -31.98 -27.39
CA ARG A 4 43.43 -31.54 -26.23
C ARG A 4 41.95 -31.74 -26.54
N ILE A 5 41.29 -32.57 -25.76
CA ILE A 5 39.82 -32.76 -25.79
C ILE A 5 39.23 -31.65 -24.90
N LEU A 6 38.43 -30.77 -25.51
CA LEU A 6 37.69 -29.71 -24.81
C LEU A 6 36.34 -30.29 -24.36
N THR A 7 36.19 -30.51 -23.08
CA THR A 7 34.89 -30.93 -22.48
C THR A 7 34.03 -29.69 -22.25
N VAL A 8 32.97 -29.54 -23.03
CA VAL A 8 31.95 -28.51 -22.84
C VAL A 8 30.94 -29.04 -21.83
N ALA A 9 30.94 -28.44 -20.63
CA ALA A 9 29.92 -28.70 -19.63
C ALA A 9 28.64 -27.93 -19.97
N LEU A 10 27.58 -28.66 -20.30
CA LEU A 10 26.25 -28.12 -20.55
C LEU A 10 25.59 -27.83 -19.20
N VAL A 11 25.52 -26.55 -18.80
CA VAL A 11 24.75 -26.13 -17.62
C VAL A 11 23.29 -26.06 -18.03
N ALA A 12 22.50 -27.04 -17.64
CA ALA A 12 21.06 -27.04 -17.78
C ALA A 12 20.45 -26.07 -16.74
N THR A 13 20.11 -24.88 -17.16
CA THR A 13 19.27 -23.95 -16.39
C THR A 13 17.86 -24.51 -16.36
N THR A 14 17.47 -25.10 -15.23
CA THR A 14 16.07 -25.45 -14.95
C THR A 14 15.26 -24.16 -14.78
N VAL A 15 14.60 -23.73 -15.84
CA VAL A 15 13.53 -22.73 -15.76
C VAL A 15 12.42 -23.38 -14.92
N GLY A 16 12.28 -22.89 -13.69
CA GLY A 16 11.20 -23.31 -12.80
C GLY A 16 9.87 -22.92 -13.43
N ALA A 17 9.26 -23.85 -14.17
CA ALA A 17 7.92 -23.66 -14.69
C ALA A 17 6.96 -23.49 -13.51
N CYS A 18 6.30 -22.33 -13.40
CA CYS A 18 5.16 -22.13 -12.51
C CYS A 18 4.13 -23.20 -12.82
N ARG A 19 4.05 -24.26 -12.01
CA ARG A 19 3.01 -25.27 -12.12
C ARG A 19 1.68 -24.59 -11.80
N PRO A 20 0.68 -24.66 -12.68
CA PRO A 20 -0.67 -24.20 -12.34
C PRO A 20 -1.16 -24.99 -11.12
N LEU A 21 -1.80 -24.28 -10.18
CA LEU A 21 -2.40 -24.90 -9.02
C LEU A 21 -3.47 -25.91 -9.46
N PRO A 22 -3.61 -27.04 -8.77
CA PRO A 22 -4.67 -28.01 -9.06
C PRO A 22 -6.06 -27.35 -9.01
N PRO A 23 -7.03 -27.79 -9.83
CA PRO A 23 -8.39 -27.28 -9.77
C PRO A 23 -8.94 -27.41 -8.33
N GLY A 24 -9.43 -26.30 -7.77
CA GLY A 24 -9.95 -26.23 -6.40
C GLY A 24 -8.98 -25.69 -5.33
N VAL A 25 -7.68 -25.61 -5.59
CA VAL A 25 -6.72 -24.97 -4.67
C VAL A 25 -6.71 -23.47 -4.97
N ARG A 26 -7.28 -22.67 -4.06
CA ARG A 26 -7.19 -21.20 -4.13
C ARG A 26 -5.79 -20.76 -3.73
N ALA A 27 -5.21 -19.82 -4.47
CA ALA A 27 -3.97 -19.18 -4.07
C ALA A 27 -4.12 -18.58 -2.65
N PRO A 28 -3.09 -18.66 -1.79
CA PRO A 28 -3.13 -18.09 -0.46
C PRO A 28 -3.36 -16.58 -0.55
N THR A 29 -4.16 -16.06 0.36
CA THR A 29 -4.39 -14.61 0.48
C THR A 29 -3.19 -13.99 1.19
N GLU A 30 -2.57 -12.99 0.55
CA GLU A 30 -1.53 -12.19 1.17
C GLU A 30 -2.13 -10.87 1.67
N ILE A 31 -1.94 -10.55 2.94
CA ILE A 31 -2.38 -9.28 3.54
C ILE A 31 -1.13 -8.51 3.97
N TRP A 32 -1.02 -7.26 3.55
CA TRP A 32 0.08 -6.35 3.82
C TRP A 32 -0.36 -5.26 4.79
N ALA A 33 0.56 -4.76 5.60
CA ALA A 33 0.35 -3.59 6.44
C ALA A 33 1.05 -2.37 5.82
N ILE A 34 0.32 -1.28 5.59
CA ILE A 34 0.87 0.02 5.20
C ILE A 34 0.65 0.98 6.36
N TRP A 35 1.70 1.21 7.13
CA TRP A 35 1.65 2.11 8.28
C TRP A 35 1.74 3.56 7.83
N SER A 36 1.01 4.44 8.51
CA SER A 36 1.08 5.88 8.27
C SER A 36 2.44 6.45 8.69
N PRO A 37 2.93 7.53 8.07
CA PRO A 37 4.09 8.27 8.56
C PRO A 37 3.97 8.73 10.02
N ASP A 38 2.74 8.90 10.51
CA ASP A 38 2.44 9.36 11.87
C ASP A 38 2.37 8.23 12.91
N SER A 39 2.50 6.97 12.48
CA SER A 39 2.43 5.79 13.34
C SER A 39 3.69 5.64 14.19
N ARG A 40 3.75 6.34 15.33
CA ARG A 40 4.88 6.23 16.27
C ARG A 40 4.55 5.29 17.41
N GLY A 41 5.50 4.40 17.75
CA GLY A 41 5.40 3.55 18.94
C GLY A 41 4.31 2.46 18.86
N VAL A 42 3.81 2.13 17.68
CA VAL A 42 2.85 1.06 17.49
C VAL A 42 3.58 -0.27 17.33
N SER A 43 3.35 -1.20 18.24
CA SER A 43 3.82 -2.58 18.09
C SER A 43 3.12 -3.23 16.90
N MET A 44 3.91 -3.79 15.97
CA MET A 44 3.34 -4.45 14.79
C MET A 44 2.73 -5.80 15.16
N PRO A 45 1.45 -6.01 14.90
CA PRO A 45 0.81 -7.31 15.10
C PRO A 45 1.35 -8.34 14.11
N ASP A 46 1.48 -9.59 14.56
CA ASP A 46 1.80 -10.71 13.71
C ASP A 46 0.71 -11.00 12.67
N GLY A 47 1.10 -11.66 11.57
CA GLY A 47 0.14 -12.18 10.59
C GLY A 47 0.20 -11.51 9.23
N PHE A 48 0.85 -10.35 9.10
CA PHE A 48 1.03 -9.71 7.79
C PHE A 48 2.10 -10.41 6.94
N ALA A 49 1.84 -10.53 5.64
CA ALA A 49 2.80 -11.09 4.67
C ALA A 49 3.88 -10.10 4.26
N ALA A 50 3.58 -8.81 4.30
CA ALA A 50 4.51 -7.72 4.06
C ALA A 50 4.12 -6.50 4.90
N THR A 51 5.09 -5.61 5.13
CA THR A 51 4.89 -4.39 5.90
C THR A 51 5.67 -3.23 5.30
N ALA A 52 5.05 -2.06 5.20
CA ALA A 52 5.68 -0.81 4.81
C ALA A 52 5.73 0.12 6.04
N GLU A 53 6.92 0.30 6.56
CA GLU A 53 7.19 0.98 7.84
C GLU A 53 8.01 2.25 7.68
N THR A 54 8.80 2.34 6.62
CA THR A 54 9.70 3.47 6.38
C THR A 54 9.14 4.32 5.26
N TRP A 55 8.96 5.60 5.54
CA TRP A 55 8.53 6.58 4.57
C TRP A 55 9.68 7.54 4.26
N ILE A 56 9.95 7.73 2.98
CA ILE A 56 11.02 8.58 2.47
C ILE A 56 10.39 9.56 1.49
N THR A 57 10.54 10.86 1.75
CA THR A 57 10.08 11.91 0.83
C THR A 57 11.25 12.49 0.04
N ILE A 58 10.93 13.21 -1.03
CA ILE A 58 11.88 13.98 -1.82
C ILE A 58 11.79 15.44 -1.34
N ASP A 59 12.88 15.97 -0.81
CA ASP A 59 12.92 17.39 -0.43
C ASP A 59 12.67 18.28 -1.65
N THR A 60 11.77 19.26 -1.51
CA THR A 60 11.27 20.06 -2.63
C THR A 60 12.30 21.06 -3.20
N ILE A 61 13.39 21.30 -2.49
CA ILE A 61 14.42 22.28 -2.88
C ILE A 61 15.70 21.58 -3.32
N SER A 62 16.17 20.63 -2.49
CA SER A 62 17.45 19.97 -2.72
C SER A 62 17.32 18.67 -3.52
N PHE A 63 16.10 18.19 -3.76
CA PHE A 63 15.78 16.88 -4.35
C PHE A 63 16.40 15.68 -3.61
N ARG A 64 16.85 15.88 -2.37
CA ARG A 64 17.44 14.83 -1.56
C ARG A 64 16.36 13.98 -0.88
N PRO A 65 16.55 12.67 -0.82
CA PRO A 65 15.65 11.81 -0.06
C PRO A 65 15.80 12.08 1.44
N THR A 66 14.67 12.25 2.12
CA THR A 66 14.60 12.48 3.56
C THR A 66 13.64 11.47 4.19
N ILE A 67 14.09 10.77 5.23
CA ILE A 67 13.22 9.87 6.00
C ILE A 67 12.27 10.73 6.84
N ILE A 68 10.97 10.64 6.57
CA ILE A 68 9.94 11.36 7.33
C ILE A 68 9.36 10.55 8.48
N SER A 69 9.41 9.22 8.38
CA SER A 69 8.98 8.34 9.48
C SER A 69 9.62 6.96 9.40
N ARG A 70 9.85 6.39 10.58
CA ARG A 70 10.05 4.95 10.79
C ARG A 70 9.16 4.51 11.95
N VAL A 71 8.36 3.50 11.74
CA VAL A 71 7.42 2.99 12.78
C VAL A 71 8.17 2.38 13.96
N ALA A 72 9.40 1.91 13.78
CA ALA A 72 10.24 1.33 14.82
C ALA A 72 11.55 2.09 14.96
N ASP A 73 11.57 3.10 15.79
CA ASP A 73 12.80 3.87 16.12
C ASP A 73 13.32 3.61 17.54
N ASP A 74 12.79 2.59 18.24
CA ASP A 74 13.15 2.24 19.62
C ASP A 74 14.33 1.23 19.72
N GLY A 75 15.04 0.98 18.62
CA GLY A 75 16.17 0.05 18.57
C GLY A 75 15.80 -1.43 18.70
N THR A 76 14.53 -1.73 18.95
CA THR A 76 14.01 -3.10 18.88
C THR A 76 13.72 -3.42 17.42
N SER A 77 14.57 -4.22 16.80
CA SER A 77 14.31 -4.73 15.46
C SER A 77 13.02 -5.55 15.51
N LEU A 78 11.95 -5.02 14.89
CA LEU A 78 10.65 -5.70 14.74
C LEU A 78 10.76 -7.12 14.08
N GLY A 79 11.95 -7.51 13.67
CA GLY A 79 12.26 -8.83 13.11
C GLY A 79 12.49 -9.94 14.16
N GLN A 80 12.52 -9.66 15.45
CA GLN A 80 12.87 -10.68 16.45
C GLN A 80 11.71 -11.21 17.30
N GLN A 81 10.50 -10.67 17.15
CA GLN A 81 9.33 -11.20 17.87
C GLN A 81 8.36 -11.97 16.96
N SER A 82 8.87 -12.70 15.98
CA SER A 82 8.04 -13.72 15.34
C SER A 82 7.77 -14.82 16.35
N ALA A 83 6.50 -15.04 16.70
CA ALA A 83 6.09 -16.25 17.40
C ALA A 83 6.67 -17.45 16.65
N ALA A 84 7.28 -18.38 17.38
CA ALA A 84 8.01 -19.52 16.81
C ALA A 84 7.18 -20.22 15.71
N GLY A 85 7.67 -20.17 14.47
CA GLY A 85 7.05 -20.81 13.30
C GLY A 85 6.44 -19.92 12.24
N LEU A 86 6.34 -18.58 12.41
CA LEU A 86 5.85 -17.67 11.37
C LEU A 86 7.02 -17.12 10.54
N VAL A 87 6.86 -17.15 9.21
CA VAL A 87 7.81 -16.50 8.29
C VAL A 87 7.74 -14.98 8.54
N PRO A 88 8.88 -14.28 8.75
CA PRO A 88 8.89 -12.85 8.93
C PRO A 88 8.20 -12.12 7.78
N ALA A 89 7.50 -11.03 8.06
CA ALA A 89 6.91 -10.18 7.02
C ALA A 89 8.02 -9.60 6.13
N ARG A 90 7.76 -9.53 4.82
CA ARG A 90 8.63 -8.82 3.88
C ARG A 90 8.60 -7.33 4.20
N ARG A 91 9.74 -6.67 4.22
CA ARG A 91 9.84 -5.24 4.52
C ARG A 91 9.80 -4.42 3.24
N ALA A 92 9.01 -3.36 3.26
CA ALA A 92 8.94 -2.38 2.19
C ALA A 92 9.23 -0.96 2.73
N SER A 93 9.77 -0.11 1.87
CA SER A 93 9.86 1.33 2.11
C SER A 93 8.97 2.05 1.11
N VAL A 94 8.33 3.13 1.54
CA VAL A 94 7.53 4.01 0.69
C VAL A 94 8.36 5.22 0.31
N ILE A 95 8.49 5.46 -0.98
CA ILE A 95 9.06 6.70 -1.54
C ILE A 95 7.88 7.53 -2.02
N THR A 96 7.73 8.73 -1.49
CA THR A 96 6.57 9.57 -1.75
C THR A 96 6.94 11.01 -2.07
N SER A 97 6.10 11.70 -2.82
CA SER A 97 6.13 13.16 -2.97
C SER A 97 5.28 13.88 -1.92
N PHE A 98 4.72 13.15 -0.93
CA PHE A 98 3.90 13.74 0.13
C PHE A 98 4.77 14.47 1.15
N GLN A 99 4.45 15.76 1.39
CA GLN A 99 5.07 16.59 2.43
C GLN A 99 4.03 17.50 3.09
N GLY A 100 4.10 17.61 4.40
CA GLY A 100 3.11 18.37 5.16
C GLY A 100 1.72 17.75 5.02
N THR A 101 0.86 18.37 4.20
CA THR A 101 -0.54 17.96 4.05
C THR A 101 -0.94 17.59 2.61
N ARG A 102 0.00 17.62 1.65
CA ARG A 102 -0.28 17.38 0.23
C ARG A 102 0.83 16.62 -0.49
N TYR A 103 0.50 16.10 -1.65
CA TYR A 103 1.48 15.61 -2.61
C TYR A 103 2.06 16.78 -3.41
N HIS A 104 3.33 16.66 -3.79
CA HIS A 104 4.07 17.65 -4.55
C HIS A 104 4.42 17.10 -5.94
N ALA A 105 3.47 17.20 -6.87
CA ALA A 105 3.69 16.82 -8.27
C ALA A 105 4.75 17.69 -8.95
N ASP A 106 4.87 18.96 -8.53
CA ASP A 106 5.88 19.91 -8.98
C ASP A 106 7.32 19.42 -8.74
N VAL A 107 7.57 18.69 -7.65
CA VAL A 107 8.89 18.09 -7.38
C VAL A 107 9.24 17.02 -8.41
N ILE A 108 8.27 16.19 -8.81
CA ILE A 108 8.50 15.16 -9.83
C ILE A 108 8.77 15.79 -11.18
N ARG A 109 8.06 16.85 -11.54
CA ARG A 109 8.29 17.62 -12.78
C ARG A 109 9.68 18.24 -12.79
N ALA A 110 10.04 18.99 -11.75
CA ALA A 110 11.34 19.64 -11.64
C ALA A 110 12.50 18.64 -11.61
N LEU A 111 12.30 17.47 -10.98
CA LEU A 111 13.29 16.40 -10.96
C LEU A 111 13.48 15.80 -12.36
N SER A 112 12.41 15.59 -13.13
CA SER A 112 12.48 15.02 -14.48
C SER A 112 13.18 15.93 -15.51
N GLU A 113 13.14 17.24 -15.28
CA GLU A 113 13.82 18.25 -16.13
C GLU A 113 15.35 18.25 -15.95
N ASN A 114 15.87 17.56 -14.94
CA ASN A 114 17.30 17.52 -14.62
C ASN A 114 17.79 16.06 -14.48
N ALA A 115 18.32 15.52 -15.57
CA ALA A 115 18.77 14.12 -15.63
C ALA A 115 19.85 13.78 -14.60
N ASP A 116 20.76 14.71 -14.29
CA ASP A 116 21.80 14.52 -13.27
C ASP A 116 21.17 14.44 -11.88
N ALA A 117 20.20 15.31 -11.57
CA ALA A 117 19.47 15.28 -10.31
C ALA A 117 18.67 13.99 -10.16
N VAL A 118 18.02 13.47 -11.22
CA VAL A 118 17.33 12.17 -11.20
C VAL A 118 18.29 11.06 -10.81
N GLY A 119 19.46 10.99 -11.44
CA GLY A 119 20.47 9.96 -11.14
C GLY A 119 20.99 10.03 -9.70
N VAL A 120 21.32 11.22 -9.22
CA VAL A 120 21.78 11.45 -7.85
C VAL A 120 20.69 11.07 -6.83
N THR A 121 19.45 11.49 -7.07
CA THR A 121 18.31 11.19 -6.19
C THR A 121 18.02 9.70 -6.16
N ALA A 122 18.00 9.03 -7.30
CA ALA A 122 17.78 7.58 -7.39
C ALA A 122 18.89 6.79 -6.67
N GLY A 123 20.16 7.18 -6.80
CA GLY A 123 21.28 6.58 -6.08
C GLY A 123 21.19 6.77 -4.56
N ALA A 124 20.76 7.95 -4.11
CA ALA A 124 20.55 8.24 -2.70
C ALA A 124 19.38 7.41 -2.10
N PHE A 125 18.29 7.22 -2.85
CA PHE A 125 17.22 6.30 -2.45
C PHE A 125 17.74 4.86 -2.31
N ALA A 126 18.50 4.36 -3.30
CA ALA A 126 19.05 3.02 -3.25
C ALA A 126 19.93 2.79 -2.02
N SER A 127 20.73 3.79 -1.62
CA SER A 127 21.55 3.74 -0.41
C SER A 127 20.71 3.66 0.87
N LEU A 128 19.63 4.45 0.97
CA LEU A 128 18.71 4.39 2.10
C LEU A 128 17.96 3.06 2.17
N LEU A 129 17.53 2.51 1.02
CA LEU A 129 16.85 1.22 0.94
C LEU A 129 17.75 0.08 1.40
N SER A 130 19.02 0.09 1.01
CA SER A 130 20.00 -0.90 1.46
C SER A 130 20.19 -0.85 2.98
N SER A 131 20.24 0.35 3.57
CA SER A 131 20.36 0.52 5.03
C SER A 131 19.11 0.07 5.79
N SER A 132 17.93 0.18 5.19
CA SER A 132 16.66 -0.25 5.79
C SER A 132 16.37 -1.75 5.61
N ARG A 133 17.20 -2.48 4.84
CA ARG A 133 16.97 -3.88 4.45
C ARG A 133 15.61 -4.08 3.78
N ALA A 134 15.12 -3.10 3.03
CA ALA A 134 13.86 -3.19 2.31
C ALA A 134 13.96 -4.20 1.16
N GLN A 135 12.99 -5.10 1.08
CA GLN A 135 12.85 -6.11 0.02
C GLN A 135 11.90 -5.64 -1.08
N ALA A 136 11.20 -4.54 -0.83
CA ALA A 136 10.30 -3.90 -1.79
C ALA A 136 10.32 -2.39 -1.62
N VAL A 137 10.03 -1.69 -2.70
CA VAL A 137 9.86 -0.24 -2.75
C VAL A 137 8.47 0.07 -3.26
N ILE A 138 7.74 0.91 -2.55
CA ILE A 138 6.45 1.43 -2.97
C ILE A 138 6.65 2.88 -3.41
N LEU A 139 6.40 3.17 -4.68
CA LEU A 139 6.42 4.53 -5.23
C LEU A 139 5.03 5.13 -5.08
N ASP A 140 4.89 6.18 -4.28
CA ASP A 140 3.63 6.87 -3.97
C ASP A 140 3.69 8.33 -4.44
N PHE A 141 3.56 8.53 -5.75
CA PHE A 141 3.53 9.84 -6.40
C PHE A 141 2.10 10.13 -6.86
N GLN A 142 1.28 10.67 -5.96
CA GLN A 142 -0.13 10.99 -6.23
C GLN A 142 -0.29 12.43 -6.75
N GLU A 143 -1.50 12.77 -7.21
CA GLU A 143 -1.88 14.11 -7.69
C GLU A 143 -1.10 14.56 -8.94
N MET A 144 -0.59 13.61 -9.72
CA MET A 144 -0.03 13.89 -11.05
C MET A 144 -1.18 14.13 -12.04
N ALA A 145 -0.97 15.04 -12.98
CA ALA A 145 -1.89 15.23 -14.11
C ALA A 145 -1.62 14.22 -15.23
N ALA A 146 -2.55 14.06 -16.15
CA ALA A 146 -2.39 13.10 -17.24
C ALA A 146 -1.21 13.46 -18.18
N GLU A 147 -0.96 14.74 -18.35
CA GLU A 147 0.19 15.28 -19.11
C GLU A 147 1.55 15.00 -18.45
N ASP A 148 1.58 14.71 -17.16
CA ASP A 148 2.81 14.41 -16.42
C ASP A 148 3.24 12.94 -16.52
N LEU A 149 2.49 12.10 -17.23
CA LEU A 149 2.73 10.66 -17.28
C LEU A 149 4.15 10.29 -17.72
N GLU A 150 4.70 10.96 -18.71
CA GLU A 150 6.05 10.69 -19.19
C GLU A 150 7.09 11.00 -18.12
N MET A 151 6.98 12.16 -17.46
CA MET A 151 7.85 12.55 -16.34
C MET A 151 7.75 11.59 -15.16
N LEU A 152 6.52 11.19 -14.80
CA LEU A 152 6.29 10.18 -13.76
C LEU A 152 6.99 8.86 -14.11
N MET A 153 6.90 8.42 -15.35
CA MET A 153 7.52 7.19 -15.84
C MET A 153 9.04 7.25 -15.78
N ASP A 154 9.65 8.37 -16.17
CA ASP A 154 11.10 8.53 -16.21
C ASP A 154 11.71 8.56 -14.81
N VAL A 155 11.14 9.36 -13.90
CA VAL A 155 11.57 9.39 -12.49
C VAL A 155 11.38 8.04 -11.83
N SER A 156 10.23 7.41 -12.04
CA SER A 156 9.93 6.09 -11.47
C SER A 156 10.87 5.02 -12.00
N ARG A 157 11.23 5.05 -13.29
CA ARG A 157 12.17 4.12 -13.91
C ARG A 157 13.58 4.28 -13.32
N ALA A 158 14.07 5.51 -13.20
CA ALA A 158 15.38 5.77 -12.62
C ALA A 158 15.50 5.25 -11.19
N ILE A 159 14.48 5.49 -10.34
CA ILE A 159 14.42 4.99 -8.98
C ILE A 159 14.34 3.45 -8.97
N ALA A 160 13.51 2.85 -9.83
CA ALA A 160 13.35 1.41 -9.94
C ALA A 160 14.66 0.71 -10.35
N ASP A 161 15.33 1.21 -11.37
CA ASP A 161 16.57 0.63 -11.89
C ASP A 161 17.70 0.73 -10.86
N SER A 162 17.84 1.89 -10.20
CA SER A 162 18.80 2.06 -9.12
C SER A 162 18.49 1.16 -7.92
N SER A 163 17.23 1.03 -7.53
CA SER A 163 16.82 0.16 -6.41
C SER A 163 17.07 -1.32 -6.71
N ARG A 164 16.79 -1.78 -7.93
CA ARG A 164 17.06 -3.16 -8.37
C ARG A 164 18.55 -3.47 -8.41
N ALA A 165 19.36 -2.53 -8.87
CA ALA A 165 20.80 -2.69 -8.93
C ALA A 165 21.47 -2.83 -7.55
N HIS A 166 20.92 -2.15 -6.53
CA HIS A 166 21.52 -2.11 -5.19
C HIS A 166 20.92 -3.12 -4.19
N SER A 167 19.66 -3.48 -4.33
CA SER A 167 18.95 -4.29 -3.32
C SER A 167 18.09 -5.41 -3.88
N ALA A 168 18.00 -5.57 -5.21
CA ALA A 168 17.10 -6.51 -5.89
C ALA A 168 15.64 -6.39 -5.42
N ALA A 169 15.22 -5.19 -4.97
CA ALA A 169 13.90 -4.94 -4.41
C ALA A 169 12.81 -5.05 -5.47
N ALA A 170 11.66 -5.61 -5.10
CA ALA A 170 10.45 -5.53 -5.91
C ALA A 170 9.95 -4.08 -5.96
N ILE A 171 9.54 -3.62 -7.13
CA ILE A 171 9.00 -2.28 -7.35
C ILE A 171 7.47 -2.34 -7.39
N ILE A 172 6.84 -1.57 -6.53
CA ILE A 172 5.40 -1.45 -6.42
C ILE A 172 5.03 -0.01 -6.68
N MET A 173 4.09 0.26 -7.56
CA MET A 173 3.60 1.62 -7.75
C MET A 173 2.22 1.76 -7.14
N MET A 174 2.04 2.74 -6.26
CA MET A 174 0.76 3.06 -5.65
C MET A 174 -0.02 4.00 -6.57
N ILE A 175 -1.24 3.61 -6.94
CA ILE A 175 -2.08 4.35 -7.87
C ILE A 175 -3.49 4.57 -7.31
N PRO A 176 -4.16 5.68 -7.66
CA PRO A 176 -5.54 5.91 -7.27
C PRO A 176 -6.50 4.96 -7.99
N ALA A 177 -7.65 4.67 -7.36
CA ALA A 177 -8.66 3.79 -7.94
C ALA A 177 -9.32 4.37 -9.20
N ALA A 178 -9.53 5.69 -9.24
CA ALA A 178 -10.41 6.33 -10.23
C ALA A 178 -9.69 6.93 -11.43
N ASP A 179 -8.52 7.51 -11.23
CA ASP A 179 -7.81 8.27 -12.27
C ASP A 179 -6.96 7.37 -13.18
N SER A 180 -7.60 6.82 -14.22
CA SER A 180 -6.91 6.00 -15.21
C SER A 180 -6.17 6.83 -16.27
N ALA A 181 -6.45 8.12 -16.40
CA ALA A 181 -5.79 8.98 -17.39
C ALA A 181 -4.38 9.34 -16.91
N ALA A 182 -4.24 9.84 -15.70
CA ALA A 182 -2.94 10.14 -15.10
C ALA A 182 -2.16 8.87 -14.68
N TYR A 183 -2.88 7.79 -14.34
CA TYR A 183 -2.29 6.54 -13.86
C TYR A 183 -2.75 5.32 -14.68
N PRO A 184 -2.39 5.22 -15.98
CA PRO A 184 -2.78 4.09 -16.82
C PRO A 184 -2.04 2.82 -16.38
N ALA A 185 -2.76 1.87 -15.77
CA ALA A 185 -2.19 0.71 -15.10
C ALA A 185 -1.30 -0.16 -16.01
N ARG A 186 -1.67 -0.32 -17.29
CA ARG A 186 -0.87 -1.06 -18.28
C ARG A 186 0.49 -0.40 -18.53
N THR A 187 0.52 0.93 -18.61
CA THR A 187 1.76 1.70 -18.87
C THR A 187 2.67 1.68 -17.66
N LEU A 188 2.13 1.99 -16.48
CA LEU A 188 2.87 1.98 -15.22
C LEU A 188 3.41 0.59 -14.86
N GLY A 189 2.69 -0.45 -15.25
CA GLY A 189 3.15 -1.82 -15.13
C GLY A 189 4.38 -2.19 -15.96
N ARG A 190 4.93 -1.31 -16.81
CA ARG A 190 6.22 -1.52 -17.48
C ARG A 190 7.40 -1.20 -16.57
N VAL A 191 7.19 -0.39 -15.54
CA VAL A 191 8.21 -0.02 -14.55
C VAL A 191 8.03 -0.82 -13.25
N ALA A 192 6.79 -0.94 -12.78
CA ALA A 192 6.46 -1.62 -11.53
C ALA A 192 6.20 -3.13 -11.75
N ASP A 193 6.61 -3.94 -10.77
CA ASP A 193 6.29 -5.38 -10.72
C ASP A 193 4.84 -5.60 -10.28
N LEU A 194 4.35 -4.75 -9.35
CA LEU A 194 2.98 -4.76 -8.85
C LEU A 194 2.41 -3.34 -8.82
N LEU A 195 1.09 -3.25 -8.91
CA LEU A 195 0.33 -2.01 -8.75
C LEU A 195 -0.53 -2.09 -7.49
N LEU A 196 -0.24 -1.22 -6.51
CA LEU A 196 -1.04 -1.07 -5.30
C LEU A 196 -2.13 -0.03 -5.56
N VAL A 197 -3.35 -0.50 -5.77
CA VAL A 197 -4.50 0.35 -6.09
C VAL A 197 -5.15 0.82 -4.79
N LYS A 198 -5.13 2.12 -4.50
CA LYS A 198 -5.84 2.73 -3.35
C LYS A 198 -7.34 2.75 -3.63
N LEU A 199 -8.05 1.72 -3.18
CA LEU A 199 -9.51 1.58 -3.35
C LEU A 199 -10.27 2.34 -2.25
N PHE A 200 -9.84 3.56 -2.01
CA PHE A 200 -10.40 4.54 -1.07
C PHE A 200 -9.74 5.92 -1.27
N PRO A 201 -10.35 7.03 -0.77
CA PRO A 201 -11.71 7.08 -0.30
C PRO A 201 -12.72 7.17 -1.45
N GLU A 202 -13.92 6.61 -1.26
CA GLU A 202 -15.08 6.89 -2.12
C GLU A 202 -15.63 8.27 -1.81
N HIS A 203 -15.76 8.59 -0.49
CA HIS A 203 -15.95 9.92 0.05
C HIS A 203 -14.77 10.29 0.95
N GLY A 204 -14.05 11.34 0.59
CA GLY A 204 -12.83 11.79 1.25
C GLY A 204 -13.00 13.15 1.93
N VAL A 205 -11.88 13.68 2.42
CA VAL A 205 -11.86 14.95 3.18
C VAL A 205 -12.30 16.17 2.36
N THR A 206 -12.34 16.08 1.05
CA THR A 206 -12.76 17.16 0.14
C THR A 206 -14.18 16.99 -0.39
N THR A 207 -14.90 15.93 0.02
CA THR A 207 -16.26 15.65 -0.42
C THR A 207 -17.25 15.76 0.74
N PRO A 208 -18.57 15.83 0.48
CA PRO A 208 -19.57 15.66 1.53
C PRO A 208 -19.40 14.34 2.28
N ALA A 209 -19.91 14.28 3.52
CA ALA A 209 -19.90 13.07 4.33
C ALA A 209 -20.55 11.89 3.61
N GLY A 210 -19.95 10.72 3.73
CA GLY A 210 -20.42 9.50 3.09
C GLY A 210 -19.49 8.32 3.34
N PRO A 211 -19.84 7.13 2.82
CA PRO A 211 -19.05 5.92 3.01
C PRO A 211 -17.64 6.06 2.46
N ILE A 212 -16.66 5.60 3.23
CA ILE A 212 -15.24 5.65 2.84
C ILE A 212 -14.96 4.69 1.70
N VAL A 213 -15.62 3.54 1.72
CA VAL A 213 -15.57 2.52 0.68
C VAL A 213 -16.82 1.65 0.74
N SER A 214 -17.60 1.61 -0.33
CA SER A 214 -18.68 0.63 -0.46
C SER A 214 -18.22 -0.60 -1.24
N ALA A 215 -18.81 -1.76 -0.95
CA ALA A 215 -18.48 -2.99 -1.66
C ALA A 215 -18.71 -2.87 -3.18
N ALA A 216 -19.77 -2.17 -3.59
CA ALA A 216 -20.09 -1.95 -5.00
C ALA A 216 -19.06 -1.07 -5.71
N TRP A 217 -18.64 0.02 -5.08
CA TRP A 217 -17.61 0.91 -5.62
C TRP A 217 -16.25 0.20 -5.68
N PHE A 218 -15.86 -0.48 -4.60
CA PHE A 218 -14.65 -1.28 -4.52
C PHE A 218 -14.57 -2.31 -5.65
N THR A 219 -15.62 -3.14 -5.82
CA THR A 219 -15.65 -4.20 -6.83
C THR A 219 -15.56 -3.63 -8.24
N ARG A 220 -16.26 -2.54 -8.53
CA ARG A 220 -16.22 -1.87 -9.83
C ARG A 220 -14.83 -1.31 -10.14
N ARG A 221 -14.20 -0.59 -9.17
CA ARG A 221 -12.89 0.02 -9.37
C ARG A 221 -11.77 -1.01 -9.44
N LEU A 222 -11.80 -2.01 -8.55
CA LEU A 222 -10.84 -3.10 -8.58
C LEU A 222 -10.93 -3.90 -9.89
N GLY A 223 -12.15 -4.23 -10.33
CA GLY A 223 -12.38 -4.92 -11.60
C GLY A 223 -11.81 -4.16 -12.79
N GLN A 224 -12.02 -2.84 -12.85
CA GLN A 224 -11.44 -1.97 -13.88
C GLN A 224 -9.90 -2.04 -13.86
N ARG A 225 -9.27 -1.78 -12.72
CA ARG A 225 -7.80 -1.80 -12.60
C ARG A 225 -7.19 -3.18 -12.86
N ALA A 226 -7.85 -4.23 -12.39
CA ALA A 226 -7.41 -5.60 -12.62
C ALA A 226 -7.52 -6.00 -14.11
N SER A 227 -8.50 -5.50 -14.85
CA SER A 227 -8.61 -5.72 -16.29
C SER A 227 -7.51 -5.00 -17.09
N GLU A 228 -7.06 -3.82 -16.62
CA GLU A 228 -5.98 -3.03 -17.23
C GLU A 228 -4.60 -3.66 -16.99
N ALA A 229 -4.33 -4.12 -15.77
CA ALA A 229 -3.00 -4.58 -15.33
C ALA A 229 -2.81 -6.09 -15.33
N GLY A 230 -3.89 -6.85 -15.22
CA GLY A 230 -3.91 -8.28 -14.91
C GLY A 230 -4.00 -8.53 -13.39
N VAL A 231 -4.91 -9.43 -12.99
CA VAL A 231 -5.23 -9.71 -11.57
C VAL A 231 -4.00 -10.06 -10.71
N ASN A 232 -3.02 -10.77 -11.30
CA ASN A 232 -1.80 -11.19 -10.60
C ASN A 232 -0.82 -10.04 -10.32
N ARG A 233 -1.05 -8.88 -10.92
CA ARG A 233 -0.20 -7.68 -10.76
C ARG A 233 -0.83 -6.63 -9.86
N VAL A 234 -2.03 -6.87 -9.36
CA VAL A 234 -2.76 -5.92 -8.52
C VAL A 234 -2.66 -6.32 -7.04
N VAL A 235 -2.43 -5.31 -6.21
CA VAL A 235 -2.61 -5.33 -4.76
C VAL A 235 -3.76 -4.39 -4.44
N ALA A 236 -4.82 -4.89 -3.82
CA ALA A 236 -6.00 -4.10 -3.48
C ALA A 236 -5.79 -3.36 -2.15
N GLY A 237 -5.72 -2.04 -2.17
CA GLY A 237 -5.61 -1.19 -0.99
C GLY A 237 -6.97 -0.98 -0.33
N ILE A 238 -7.08 -1.31 0.95
CA ILE A 238 -8.31 -1.23 1.76
C ILE A 238 -8.04 -0.35 2.99
N PRO A 239 -8.91 0.63 3.33
CA PRO A 239 -8.78 1.40 4.55
C PRO A 239 -9.21 0.56 5.77
N ALA A 240 -8.66 0.88 6.94
CA ALA A 240 -9.02 0.27 8.23
C ALA A 240 -9.30 1.34 9.30
N ASP A 241 -9.54 2.56 8.87
CA ASP A 241 -9.86 3.72 9.70
C ASP A 241 -11.16 4.40 9.25
N GLY A 242 -11.35 5.65 9.62
CA GLY A 242 -12.53 6.43 9.31
C GLY A 242 -12.25 7.86 8.92
N ILE A 243 -13.33 8.57 8.61
CA ILE A 243 -13.35 10.02 8.43
C ILE A 243 -14.46 10.61 9.29
N ILE A 244 -14.14 11.70 9.96
CA ILE A 244 -15.09 12.55 10.67
C ILE A 244 -15.23 13.88 9.93
N TRP A 245 -16.47 14.30 9.71
CA TRP A 245 -16.84 15.62 9.21
C TRP A 245 -17.45 16.40 10.36
N ASP A 246 -16.88 17.54 10.70
CA ASP A 246 -17.38 18.44 11.73
C ASP A 246 -17.16 19.91 11.32
N ARG A 247 -17.39 20.85 12.25
CA ARG A 247 -17.24 22.29 12.00
C ARG A 247 -15.81 22.71 11.64
N ARG A 248 -14.81 21.86 11.93
CA ARG A 248 -13.39 22.08 11.58
C ARG A 248 -13.03 21.54 10.20
N GLY A 249 -13.99 20.91 9.52
CA GLY A 249 -13.80 20.23 8.26
C GLY A 249 -13.71 18.71 8.42
N ALA A 250 -13.36 18.05 7.33
CA ALA A 250 -13.20 16.60 7.31
C ALA A 250 -11.76 16.20 7.63
N ARG A 251 -11.59 15.15 8.43
CA ARG A 251 -10.26 14.59 8.76
C ARG A 251 -10.36 13.10 9.08
N ARG A 252 -9.25 12.41 8.96
CA ARG A 252 -9.15 11.00 9.36
C ARG A 252 -9.38 10.84 10.86
N ILE A 253 -9.97 9.74 11.26
CA ILE A 253 -10.17 9.32 12.64
C ILE A 253 -9.90 7.81 12.76
N SER A 254 -9.23 7.38 13.83
CA SER A 254 -9.05 5.96 14.09
C SER A 254 -10.38 5.31 14.51
N TYR A 255 -10.51 4.00 14.32
CA TYR A 255 -11.68 3.26 14.80
C TYR A 255 -11.87 3.42 16.32
N LEU A 256 -10.79 3.28 17.09
CA LEU A 256 -10.87 3.40 18.56
C LEU A 256 -11.28 4.80 19.02
N ASP A 257 -10.75 5.86 18.38
CA ASP A 257 -11.12 7.24 18.72
C ASP A 257 -12.57 7.53 18.34
N ALA A 258 -13.04 7.03 17.21
CA ALA A 258 -14.43 7.20 16.78
C ALA A 258 -15.40 6.49 17.73
N VAL A 259 -15.09 5.26 18.14
CA VAL A 259 -15.89 4.52 19.13
C VAL A 259 -15.93 5.24 20.49
N ARG A 260 -14.77 5.80 20.92
CA ARG A 260 -14.70 6.60 22.14
C ARG A 260 -15.57 7.85 22.03
N LEU A 261 -15.43 8.61 20.93
CA LEU A 261 -16.20 9.84 20.70
C LEU A 261 -17.72 9.59 20.65
N ALA A 262 -18.14 8.54 19.94
CA ALA A 262 -19.55 8.16 19.87
C ALA A 262 -20.13 7.77 21.25
N ARG A 263 -19.34 7.07 22.07
CA ARG A 263 -19.72 6.73 23.44
C ARG A 263 -19.87 7.97 24.33
N GLU A 264 -18.93 8.90 24.27
CA GLU A 264 -18.97 10.16 25.03
C GLU A 264 -20.18 11.01 24.63
N ALA A 265 -20.55 11.00 23.34
CA ALA A 265 -21.74 11.69 22.83
C ALA A 265 -23.06 10.91 23.06
N SER A 266 -23.00 9.69 23.61
CA SER A 266 -24.15 8.76 23.71
C SER A 266 -24.84 8.53 22.35
N THR A 267 -24.06 8.50 21.28
CA THR A 267 -24.53 8.32 19.91
C THR A 267 -24.30 6.89 19.45
N PRO A 268 -25.33 6.18 18.95
CA PRO A 268 -25.15 4.82 18.45
C PRO A 268 -24.32 4.80 17.16
N ILE A 269 -23.44 3.80 17.05
CA ILE A 269 -22.77 3.46 15.80
C ILE A 269 -23.60 2.36 15.14
N ILE A 270 -24.09 2.60 13.93
CA ILE A 270 -24.92 1.64 13.17
C ILE A 270 -24.22 1.26 11.87
N ARG A 271 -24.48 0.05 11.38
CA ARG A 271 -24.03 -0.36 10.08
C ARG A 271 -24.96 0.19 9.01
N ASP A 272 -24.39 0.94 8.06
CA ASP A 272 -25.14 1.35 6.86
C ASP A 272 -25.32 0.14 5.94
N PRO A 273 -26.59 -0.26 5.67
CA PRO A 273 -26.85 -1.46 4.89
C PRO A 273 -26.44 -1.35 3.42
N ALA A 274 -26.36 -0.13 2.88
CA ALA A 274 -26.04 0.09 1.47
C ALA A 274 -24.54 -0.05 1.22
N SER A 275 -23.72 0.54 2.06
CA SER A 275 -22.25 0.54 1.89
C SER A 275 -21.53 -0.52 2.73
N GLY A 276 -22.11 -0.91 3.87
CA GLY A 276 -21.49 -1.78 4.86
C GLY A 276 -20.56 -1.06 5.84
N ASN A 277 -20.37 0.26 5.69
CA ASN A 277 -19.60 1.06 6.65
C ASN A 277 -20.34 1.18 7.98
N LEU A 278 -19.62 1.38 9.06
CA LEU A 278 -20.20 1.86 10.32
C LEU A 278 -20.37 3.37 10.23
N HIS A 279 -21.52 3.86 10.73
CA HIS A 279 -21.92 5.27 10.63
C HIS A 279 -22.47 5.75 11.96
N ALA A 280 -22.09 6.97 12.36
CA ALA A 280 -22.61 7.64 13.53
C ALA A 280 -22.74 9.14 13.28
N VAL A 281 -23.87 9.75 13.70
CA VAL A 281 -24.15 11.18 13.55
C VAL A 281 -24.56 11.76 14.89
N SER A 282 -23.89 12.81 15.33
CA SER A 282 -24.31 13.60 16.48
C SER A 282 -24.73 15.01 16.03
N SER A 283 -26.03 15.22 15.92
CA SER A 283 -26.57 16.56 15.61
C SER A 283 -26.29 17.57 16.73
N ARG A 284 -26.23 17.11 18.00
CA ARG A 284 -25.91 17.94 19.15
C ARG A 284 -24.47 18.47 19.09
N ASP A 285 -23.51 17.60 18.77
CA ASP A 285 -22.09 17.92 18.76
C ASP A 285 -21.60 18.34 17.36
N GLY A 286 -22.46 18.20 16.35
CA GLY A 286 -22.24 18.69 14.99
C GLY A 286 -21.18 17.90 14.22
N TRP A 287 -21.19 16.57 14.31
CA TRP A 287 -20.28 15.72 13.55
C TRP A 287 -20.99 14.52 12.92
N ASP A 288 -20.39 14.05 11.84
CA ASP A 288 -20.76 12.86 11.05
C ASP A 288 -19.52 11.99 10.87
N ILE A 289 -19.57 10.71 11.25
CA ILE A 289 -18.45 9.78 11.21
C ILE A 289 -18.81 8.55 10.39
N TRP A 290 -17.93 8.19 9.46
CA TRP A 290 -17.98 6.94 8.72
C TRP A 290 -16.71 6.14 8.97
N LEU A 291 -16.85 4.82 9.25
CA LEU A 291 -15.77 3.94 9.67
C LEU A 291 -15.75 2.65 8.87
N VAL A 292 -14.55 2.11 8.75
CA VAL A 292 -14.31 0.74 8.28
C VAL A 292 -13.92 -0.12 9.47
N ASP A 293 -14.60 -1.25 9.62
CA ASP A 293 -14.32 -2.26 10.65
C ASP A 293 -13.86 -3.59 10.04
N ARG A 294 -13.53 -4.56 10.89
CA ARG A 294 -13.12 -5.90 10.47
C ARG A 294 -14.10 -6.56 9.51
N GLU A 295 -15.41 -6.45 9.77
CA GLU A 295 -16.44 -7.14 8.97
C GLU A 295 -16.48 -6.61 7.53
N LEU A 296 -16.36 -5.30 7.38
CA LEU A 296 -16.29 -4.69 6.04
C LEU A 296 -14.99 -5.07 5.34
N VAL A 297 -13.83 -5.03 6.02
CA VAL A 297 -12.54 -5.45 5.43
C VAL A 297 -12.61 -6.90 4.95
N GLU A 298 -13.16 -7.82 5.74
CA GLU A 298 -13.33 -9.23 5.37
C GLU A 298 -14.18 -9.36 4.11
N LYS A 299 -15.32 -8.65 4.05
CA LYS A 299 -16.19 -8.60 2.87
C LYS A 299 -15.47 -8.09 1.62
N LEU A 300 -14.67 -7.00 1.74
CA LEU A 300 -13.92 -6.44 0.61
C LEU A 300 -12.82 -7.39 0.12
N ILE A 301 -12.16 -8.10 1.02
CA ILE A 301 -11.19 -9.15 0.66
C ILE A 301 -11.89 -10.28 -0.11
N ASP A 302 -13.06 -10.72 0.32
CA ASP A 302 -13.82 -11.74 -0.38
C ASP A 302 -14.30 -11.28 -1.77
N GLU A 303 -14.72 -10.02 -1.92
CA GLU A 303 -15.03 -9.44 -3.24
C GLU A 303 -13.79 -9.42 -4.15
N GLY A 304 -12.64 -8.99 -3.63
CA GLY A 304 -11.40 -9.00 -4.39
C GLY A 304 -10.99 -10.42 -4.83
N ARG A 305 -11.17 -11.41 -3.97
CA ARG A 305 -10.91 -12.83 -4.30
C ARG A 305 -11.85 -13.38 -5.38
N ARG A 306 -13.11 -12.91 -5.44
CA ARG A 306 -14.03 -13.28 -6.52
C ARG A 306 -13.58 -12.75 -7.88
N ILE A 307 -12.93 -11.56 -7.90
CA ILE A 307 -12.31 -10.98 -9.10
C ILE A 307 -11.03 -11.74 -9.49
N GLY A 308 -10.41 -12.48 -8.56
CA GLY A 308 -9.15 -13.20 -8.75
C GLY A 308 -7.93 -12.50 -8.14
N VAL A 309 -8.11 -11.38 -7.44
CA VAL A 309 -7.03 -10.71 -6.70
C VAL A 309 -6.79 -11.43 -5.38
N THR A 310 -5.51 -11.69 -5.07
CA THR A 310 -5.09 -12.44 -3.87
C THR A 310 -4.20 -11.64 -2.94
N ARG A 311 -3.82 -10.41 -3.32
CA ARG A 311 -2.99 -9.51 -2.52
C ARG A 311 -3.79 -8.29 -2.09
N PHE A 312 -3.75 -8.01 -0.80
CA PHE A 312 -4.47 -6.89 -0.18
C PHE A 312 -3.53 -6.10 0.71
N ALA A 313 -3.67 -4.79 0.75
CA ALA A 313 -2.91 -3.91 1.61
C ALA A 313 -3.85 -3.10 2.50
N LEU A 314 -3.67 -3.17 3.80
CA LEU A 314 -4.48 -2.45 4.78
C LEU A 314 -3.78 -1.15 5.18
N PHE A 315 -4.54 -0.07 5.19
CA PHE A 315 -4.11 1.29 5.55
C PHE A 315 -4.84 1.79 6.79
N GLY A 316 -4.22 2.70 7.54
CA GLY A 316 -4.87 3.29 8.72
C GLY A 316 -5.02 2.31 9.87
N LEU A 317 -3.99 1.51 10.09
CA LEU A 317 -3.99 0.46 11.11
C LEU A 317 -3.83 1.01 12.54
N GLU A 318 -3.43 2.28 12.68
CA GLU A 318 -3.28 2.96 13.95
C GLU A 318 -4.64 3.14 14.64
N GLY A 319 -4.87 2.39 15.71
CA GLY A 319 -6.16 2.37 16.39
C GLY A 319 -7.31 1.80 15.54
N ALA A 320 -7.00 0.90 14.61
CA ALA A 320 -8.00 0.13 13.87
C ALA A 320 -8.80 -0.80 14.79
N ASP A 321 -9.88 -1.38 14.27
CA ASP A 321 -10.66 -2.39 14.98
C ASP A 321 -9.75 -3.53 15.47
N PRO A 322 -9.65 -3.79 16.78
CA PRO A 322 -8.78 -4.84 17.32
C PRO A 322 -9.08 -6.25 16.75
N GLN A 323 -10.32 -6.51 16.36
CA GLN A 323 -10.72 -7.79 15.77
C GLN A 323 -10.12 -7.99 14.36
N LEU A 324 -9.72 -6.90 13.68
CA LEU A 324 -9.06 -6.96 12.39
C LEU A 324 -7.72 -7.72 12.48
N PHE A 325 -6.94 -7.50 13.51
CA PHE A 325 -5.66 -8.18 13.70
C PHE A 325 -5.81 -9.69 13.96
N GLU A 326 -6.87 -10.08 14.64
CA GLU A 326 -7.21 -11.50 14.82
C GLU A 326 -7.61 -12.14 13.49
N PHE A 327 -8.38 -11.42 12.66
CA PHE A 327 -8.73 -11.88 11.33
C PHE A 327 -7.47 -12.08 10.46
N VAL A 328 -6.55 -11.13 10.43
CA VAL A 328 -5.29 -11.20 9.67
C VAL A 328 -4.46 -12.41 10.09
N ARG A 329 -4.30 -12.65 11.39
CA ARG A 329 -3.57 -13.84 11.92
C ARG A 329 -4.20 -15.14 11.46
N ARG A 330 -5.54 -15.25 11.49
CA ARG A 330 -6.27 -16.45 11.04
C ARG A 330 -6.18 -16.65 9.52
N ALA A 331 -6.24 -15.56 8.74
CA ALA A 331 -6.17 -15.64 7.28
C ALA A 331 -4.82 -16.16 6.77
N ARG A 332 -3.73 -15.97 7.53
CA ARG A 332 -2.38 -16.45 7.21
C ARG A 332 -2.14 -17.91 7.61
N SER A 333 -2.80 -18.39 8.66
CA SER A 333 -2.64 -19.77 9.11
C SER A 333 -3.19 -20.71 8.03
N PRO A 334 -2.41 -21.69 7.50
CA PRO A 334 -2.96 -22.69 6.62
C PRO A 334 -4.09 -23.40 7.37
N LYS A 335 -5.27 -23.51 6.77
CA LYS A 335 -6.29 -24.43 7.27
C LYS A 335 -5.69 -25.82 7.18
N LEU A 336 -5.37 -26.42 8.34
CA LEU A 336 -5.03 -27.83 8.50
C LEU A 336 -6.14 -28.71 7.96
#